data_25ecb3af7f40d8b4ac93c526ddff6862
#
_entry.id   25ecb3af7f40d8b4ac93c526ddff6862
#
_cell.length_a   1.000
_cell.length_b   1.000
_cell.length_c   1.000
_cell.angle_alpha   90.00
_cell.angle_beta   90.00
_cell.angle_gamma   90.00
#
_symmetry.space_group_name_H-M   'P 1'
#
loop_
_entity.id
_entity.type
_entity.pdbx_description
1 polymer ?
#
loop_
_entity_poly.entity_id
_entity_poly.type
_entity_poly.pdbx_seq_one_letter_code
_entity_poly.pdbx_strand_id
1 'polypeptide(L)'
;MSFLVRLPEETYRSDALARFTANPDFTLGNAQAMMWLAQLAYETDDPEKIKRILRRFGLEFLDFGTNELIPGSFRPKGCFIVARGQGATFIAFAGTDPLKPQDVITDLRARQTQEGLHEGFAEAAQSVQPKVENAIRSGNAKQPLFFAGHSLGGALATISAMLAQDAGFQVTAVYTYGGARAGGRQFFNNYGPSLRDCTFRLVHGKDIVASVPPSSIGGVFGSLLGEFHHVGRLLHCPQHSIFTEPAPTKSDGNEPDNFLGAAINAVLDIVGHMPSLKILQRMDPRTLDDPTNDLPEQVRDHIPASYFRALQMPLA
;
A
#
# COMPACT_ATOMS: atom_id res chain seq x y z
N MET A 1 10.97 0.47 12.21
CA MET A 1 9.77 -0.31 11.85
C MET A 1 9.73 -1.55 12.71
N SER A 2 8.54 -2.06 13.07
CA SER A 2 8.39 -3.25 13.90
C SER A 2 8.61 -4.56 13.14
N PHE A 3 8.68 -5.67 13.88
CA PHE A 3 8.77 -7.02 13.32
C PHE A 3 7.54 -7.45 12.51
N LEU A 4 6.38 -6.76 12.67
CA LEU A 4 5.17 -7.06 11.90
C LEU A 4 5.29 -6.64 10.43
N VAL A 5 6.19 -5.73 10.12
CA VAL A 5 6.41 -5.21 8.76
C VAL A 5 7.83 -5.40 8.26
N ARG A 6 8.75 -5.92 9.10
CA ARG A 6 10.10 -6.28 8.70
C ARG A 6 10.25 -7.78 8.74
N LEU A 7 10.83 -8.34 7.69
CA LEU A 7 11.07 -9.76 7.60
C LEU A 7 12.58 -10.06 7.68
N PRO A 8 12.97 -11.19 8.28
CA PRO A 8 14.33 -11.71 8.14
C PRO A 8 14.70 -11.85 6.65
N GLU A 9 15.99 -11.64 6.31
CA GLU A 9 16.43 -11.66 4.91
C GLU A 9 16.19 -13.01 4.23
N GLU A 10 16.30 -14.10 4.97
CA GLU A 10 16.07 -15.48 4.50
C GLU A 10 14.62 -15.73 4.07
N THR A 11 13.66 -14.96 4.58
CA THR A 11 12.24 -15.06 4.21
C THR A 11 12.01 -14.62 2.76
N TYR A 12 12.85 -13.73 2.22
CA TYR A 12 12.75 -13.25 0.84
C TYR A 12 13.29 -14.30 -0.15
N ARG A 13 12.40 -15.07 -0.74
CA ARG A 13 12.72 -16.21 -1.61
C ARG A 13 13.19 -15.76 -2.99
N SER A 14 14.11 -16.50 -3.61
CA SER A 14 14.63 -16.20 -4.94
C SER A 14 13.59 -16.35 -6.06
N ASP A 15 12.52 -17.11 -5.82
CA ASP A 15 11.43 -17.36 -6.77
C ASP A 15 10.26 -16.34 -6.64
N ALA A 16 10.44 -15.28 -5.85
CA ALA A 16 9.40 -14.27 -5.57
C ALA A 16 8.75 -13.67 -6.83
N LEU A 17 9.49 -13.55 -7.92
CA LEU A 17 9.02 -13.01 -9.19
C LEU A 17 8.91 -14.08 -10.31
N ALA A 18 9.02 -15.36 -10.00
CA ALA A 18 9.04 -16.43 -11.02
C ALA A 18 7.76 -16.50 -11.89
N ARG A 19 6.64 -16.00 -11.37
CA ARG A 19 5.35 -15.97 -12.06
C ARG A 19 4.96 -14.58 -12.57
N PHE A 20 5.87 -13.62 -12.48
CA PHE A 20 5.62 -12.26 -12.98
C PHE A 20 5.56 -12.23 -14.51
N THR A 21 4.65 -11.43 -15.04
CA THR A 21 4.53 -11.13 -16.47
C THR A 21 4.31 -9.64 -16.68
N ALA A 22 5.06 -9.04 -17.62
CA ALA A 22 5.01 -7.60 -17.89
C ALA A 22 3.80 -7.21 -18.77
N ASN A 23 2.57 -7.51 -18.30
CA ASN A 23 1.34 -7.15 -18.99
C ASN A 23 0.39 -6.36 -18.07
N PRO A 24 -0.59 -5.60 -18.61
CA PRO A 24 -1.49 -4.75 -17.82
C PRO A 24 -2.61 -5.51 -17.10
N ASP A 25 -2.83 -6.78 -17.43
CA ASP A 25 -3.92 -7.55 -16.86
C ASP A 25 -3.59 -8.05 -15.46
N PHE A 26 -4.62 -8.23 -14.64
CA PHE A 26 -4.44 -8.89 -13.36
C PHE A 26 -4.02 -10.34 -13.54
N THR A 27 -2.94 -10.72 -12.86
CA THR A 27 -2.59 -12.12 -12.63
C THR A 27 -2.23 -12.33 -11.16
N LEU A 28 -2.52 -13.51 -10.64
CA LEU A 28 -2.12 -13.86 -9.28
C LEU A 28 -0.59 -13.82 -9.13
N GLY A 29 0.15 -14.22 -10.19
CA GLY A 29 1.61 -14.14 -10.22
C GLY A 29 2.13 -12.71 -10.08
N ASN A 30 1.52 -11.75 -10.78
CA ASN A 30 1.87 -10.33 -10.61
C ASN A 30 1.50 -9.81 -9.22
N ALA A 31 0.32 -10.18 -8.69
CA ALA A 31 -0.06 -9.80 -7.34
C ALA A 31 0.91 -10.35 -6.28
N GLN A 32 1.41 -11.58 -6.44
CA GLN A 32 2.43 -12.15 -5.57
C GLN A 32 3.75 -11.37 -5.66
N ALA A 33 4.25 -11.13 -6.87
CA ALA A 33 5.51 -10.40 -7.11
C ALA A 33 5.46 -8.97 -6.54
N MET A 34 4.36 -8.26 -6.80
CA MET A 34 4.18 -6.87 -6.36
C MET A 34 4.01 -6.77 -4.83
N MET A 35 3.43 -7.80 -4.17
CA MET A 35 3.39 -7.86 -2.71
C MET A 35 4.79 -8.01 -2.11
N TRP A 36 5.67 -8.83 -2.69
CA TRP A 36 7.07 -8.93 -2.25
C TRP A 36 7.82 -7.60 -2.36
N LEU A 37 7.59 -6.84 -3.42
CA LEU A 37 8.22 -5.54 -3.59
C LEU A 37 7.64 -4.49 -2.62
N ALA A 38 6.32 -4.48 -2.40
CA ALA A 38 5.69 -3.63 -1.39
C ALA A 38 6.21 -3.95 0.03
N GLN A 39 6.42 -5.25 0.33
CA GLN A 39 7.04 -5.69 1.58
C GLN A 39 8.50 -5.23 1.68
N LEU A 40 9.28 -5.35 0.61
CA LEU A 40 10.69 -4.93 0.60
C LEU A 40 10.85 -3.41 0.83
N ALA A 41 9.87 -2.59 0.45
CA ALA A 41 9.90 -1.15 0.69
C ALA A 41 9.88 -0.77 2.19
N TYR A 42 9.51 -1.68 3.10
CA TYR A 42 9.64 -1.45 4.54
C TYR A 42 11.09 -1.52 5.06
N GLU A 43 12.02 -2.05 4.27
CA GLU A 43 13.42 -2.23 4.65
C GLU A 43 14.32 -1.04 4.33
N THR A 44 13.76 0.15 4.03
CA THR A 44 14.51 1.34 3.60
C THR A 44 15.54 1.87 4.61
N ASP A 45 15.54 1.38 5.85
CA ASP A 45 16.57 1.69 6.84
C ASP A 45 17.85 0.82 6.64
N ASP A 46 17.78 -0.24 5.80
CA ASP A 46 18.91 -1.11 5.44
C ASP A 46 19.02 -1.24 3.89
N PRO A 47 19.63 -0.25 3.23
CA PRO A 47 19.78 -0.24 1.78
C PRO A 47 20.57 -1.44 1.24
N GLU A 48 21.52 -1.93 1.98
CA GLU A 48 22.33 -3.08 1.54
C GLU A 48 21.51 -4.37 1.56
N LYS A 49 20.64 -4.55 2.54
CA LYS A 49 19.65 -5.64 2.55
C LYS A 49 18.73 -5.56 1.31
N ILE A 50 18.19 -4.39 0.99
CA ILE A 50 17.38 -4.18 -0.21
C ILE A 50 18.14 -4.62 -1.46
N LYS A 51 19.37 -4.16 -1.65
CA LYS A 51 20.19 -4.50 -2.83
C LYS A 51 20.46 -6.01 -2.93
N ARG A 52 20.75 -6.68 -1.80
CA ARG A 52 20.95 -8.14 -1.80
C ARG A 52 19.69 -8.89 -2.17
N ILE A 53 18.53 -8.47 -1.63
CA ILE A 53 17.24 -9.10 -1.92
C ILE A 53 16.84 -8.86 -3.38
N LEU A 54 16.92 -7.64 -3.90
CA LEU A 54 16.62 -7.34 -5.31
C LEU A 54 17.50 -8.16 -6.25
N ARG A 55 18.80 -8.29 -5.95
CA ARG A 55 19.69 -9.15 -6.73
C ARG A 55 19.26 -10.62 -6.68
N ARG A 56 18.80 -11.11 -5.53
CA ARG A 56 18.21 -12.46 -5.37
C ARG A 56 16.94 -12.64 -6.21
N PHE A 57 16.14 -11.59 -6.37
CA PHE A 57 14.97 -11.56 -7.24
C PHE A 57 15.29 -11.42 -8.73
N GLY A 58 16.57 -11.29 -9.10
CA GLY A 58 17.00 -11.03 -10.48
C GLY A 58 16.72 -9.59 -10.94
N LEU A 59 16.61 -8.64 -9.99
CA LEU A 59 16.35 -7.24 -10.27
C LEU A 59 17.59 -6.38 -10.01
N GLU A 60 17.74 -5.35 -10.85
CA GLU A 60 18.68 -4.26 -10.65
C GLU A 60 18.07 -3.21 -9.72
N PHE A 61 18.82 -2.81 -8.72
CA PHE A 61 18.46 -1.68 -7.86
C PHE A 61 18.72 -0.37 -8.61
N LEU A 62 17.71 0.50 -8.66
CA LEU A 62 17.85 1.84 -9.26
C LEU A 62 17.93 2.94 -8.21
N ASP A 63 16.96 3.00 -7.29
CA ASP A 63 16.92 4.01 -6.24
C ASP A 63 16.04 3.56 -5.07
N PHE A 64 16.14 4.27 -3.95
CA PHE A 64 15.26 4.18 -2.81
C PHE A 64 15.22 5.52 -2.08
N GLY A 65 14.24 5.71 -1.24
CA GLY A 65 14.24 6.91 -0.42
C GLY A 65 13.07 6.98 0.54
N THR A 66 13.14 8.04 1.32
CA THR A 66 12.07 8.45 2.21
C THR A 66 11.89 9.96 2.06
N ASN A 67 10.66 10.45 2.28
CA ASN A 67 10.47 11.88 2.45
C ASN A 67 11.05 12.34 3.80
N GLU A 68 11.50 13.58 3.84
CA GLU A 68 11.86 14.21 5.10
C GLU A 68 10.60 14.43 5.96
N LEU A 69 10.69 14.06 7.24
CA LEU A 69 9.66 14.37 8.21
C LEU A 69 9.86 15.82 8.68
N ILE A 70 8.88 16.67 8.42
CA ILE A 70 8.86 18.03 8.93
C ILE A 70 8.20 18.02 10.31
N PRO A 71 8.89 18.42 11.39
CA PRO A 71 8.27 18.48 12.72
C PRO A 71 7.00 19.33 12.72
N GLY A 72 5.90 18.77 13.25
CA GLY A 72 4.58 19.42 13.27
C GLY A 72 3.75 19.31 12.00
N SER A 73 4.28 18.69 10.93
CA SER A 73 3.52 18.36 9.71
C SER A 73 2.75 17.05 9.92
N PHE A 74 1.56 16.96 9.29
CA PHE A 74 0.76 15.73 9.23
C PHE A 74 1.16 14.84 8.04
N ARG A 75 2.32 15.10 7.45
CA ARG A 75 2.80 14.33 6.30
C ARG A 75 3.33 12.97 6.76
N PRO A 76 2.76 11.86 6.26
CA PRO A 76 3.23 10.52 6.59
C PRO A 76 4.63 10.25 6.02
N LYS A 77 5.33 9.26 6.59
CA LYS A 77 6.60 8.79 6.07
C LYS A 77 6.38 8.00 4.79
N GLY A 78 6.70 8.57 3.64
CA GLY A 78 6.72 7.88 2.36
C GLY A 78 8.06 7.18 2.14
N CYS A 79 8.09 5.86 2.24
CA CYS A 79 9.26 5.05 1.90
C CYS A 79 9.03 4.37 0.55
N PHE A 80 10.03 4.42 -0.34
CA PHE A 80 9.92 3.80 -1.66
C PHE A 80 11.22 3.10 -2.09
N ILE A 81 11.06 2.15 -2.99
CA ILE A 81 12.15 1.53 -3.74
C ILE A 81 11.82 1.56 -5.24
N VAL A 82 12.86 1.67 -6.07
CA VAL A 82 12.76 1.52 -7.52
C VAL A 82 13.75 0.46 -7.97
N ALA A 83 13.27 -0.50 -8.74
CA ALA A 83 14.05 -1.60 -9.27
C ALA A 83 13.68 -1.91 -10.72
N ARG A 84 14.56 -2.58 -11.45
CA ARG A 84 14.35 -2.95 -12.85
C ARG A 84 14.77 -4.39 -13.11
N GLY A 85 14.01 -5.09 -13.94
CA GLY A 85 14.32 -6.45 -14.38
C GLY A 85 13.10 -7.09 -15.02
N GLN A 86 13.25 -8.28 -15.58
CA GLN A 86 12.17 -9.06 -16.19
C GLN A 86 11.31 -8.28 -17.20
N GLY A 87 11.93 -7.33 -17.90
CA GLY A 87 11.27 -6.49 -18.90
C GLY A 87 10.43 -5.33 -18.34
N ALA A 88 10.53 -5.02 -17.04
CA ALA A 88 9.74 -3.98 -16.38
C ALA A 88 10.58 -3.12 -15.41
N THR A 89 10.02 -1.97 -15.03
CA THR A 89 10.48 -1.14 -13.91
C THR A 89 9.41 -1.17 -12.82
N PHE A 90 9.84 -1.39 -11.59
CA PHE A 90 9.00 -1.55 -10.42
C PHE A 90 9.21 -0.40 -9.44
N ILE A 91 8.12 0.20 -9.00
CA ILE A 91 8.10 1.24 -7.98
C ILE A 91 7.22 0.75 -6.82
N ALA A 92 7.79 0.58 -5.64
CA ALA A 92 7.03 0.07 -4.52
C ALA A 92 7.14 0.98 -3.31
N PHE A 93 6.01 1.17 -2.62
CA PHE A 93 5.87 2.03 -1.46
C PHE A 93 5.51 1.22 -0.21
N ALA A 94 6.18 1.54 0.90
CA ALA A 94 5.81 1.03 2.21
C ALA A 94 4.69 1.88 2.84
N GLY A 95 3.91 1.24 3.68
CA GLY A 95 2.96 1.91 4.56
C GLY A 95 3.58 2.34 5.90
N THR A 96 2.71 2.77 6.80
CA THR A 96 3.04 3.08 8.19
C THR A 96 3.11 1.78 9.01
N ASP A 97 3.90 1.79 10.07
CA ASP A 97 4.01 0.64 10.97
C ASP A 97 2.71 0.45 11.77
N PRO A 98 1.98 -0.67 11.61
CA PRO A 98 0.69 -0.88 12.27
C PRO A 98 0.77 -0.93 13.80
N LEU A 99 1.96 -1.17 14.38
CA LEU A 99 2.19 -1.04 15.82
C LEU A 99 2.36 0.40 16.30
N LYS A 100 2.27 1.38 15.40
CA LYS A 100 2.25 2.81 15.71
C LYS A 100 0.88 3.41 15.37
N PRO A 101 -0.17 3.05 16.10
CA PRO A 101 -1.54 3.47 15.77
C PRO A 101 -1.72 4.99 15.79
N GLN A 102 -0.87 5.73 16.52
CA GLN A 102 -0.86 7.18 16.51
C GLN A 102 -0.48 7.74 15.14
N ASP A 103 0.49 7.11 14.46
CA ASP A 103 0.91 7.50 13.12
C ASP A 103 -0.23 7.20 12.14
N VAL A 104 -0.85 6.00 12.23
CA VAL A 104 -1.99 5.62 11.39
C VAL A 104 -3.17 6.58 11.59
N ILE A 105 -3.55 6.93 12.84
CA ILE A 105 -4.66 7.84 13.13
C ILE A 105 -4.34 9.27 12.66
N THR A 106 -3.09 9.70 12.78
CA THR A 106 -2.64 11.01 12.31
C THR A 106 -2.70 11.08 10.79
N ASP A 107 -2.28 10.01 10.11
CA ASP A 107 -2.34 9.86 8.66
C ASP A 107 -3.78 9.88 8.11
N LEU A 108 -4.77 9.54 8.95
CA LEU A 108 -6.19 9.54 8.59
C LEU A 108 -6.90 10.89 8.78
N ARG A 109 -6.25 11.90 9.37
CA ARG A 109 -6.81 13.26 9.46
C ARG A 109 -6.80 13.90 8.09
N ALA A 110 -7.92 13.74 7.41
CA ALA A 110 -8.05 14.02 6.00
C ALA A 110 -8.58 15.42 5.73
N ARG A 111 -7.73 16.31 5.22
CA ARG A 111 -8.16 17.41 4.37
C ARG A 111 -7.92 17.02 2.93
N GLN A 112 -8.72 17.57 2.03
CA GLN A 112 -8.48 17.43 0.60
C GLN A 112 -7.77 18.66 0.05
N THR A 113 -6.84 18.43 -0.87
CA THR A 113 -6.25 19.50 -1.70
C THR A 113 -7.29 20.03 -2.70
N GLN A 114 -6.94 21.08 -3.44
CA GLN A 114 -7.79 21.59 -4.51
C GLN A 114 -8.05 20.56 -5.61
N GLU A 115 -7.12 19.62 -5.82
CA GLU A 115 -7.23 18.51 -6.77
C GLU A 115 -8.03 17.31 -6.20
N GLY A 116 -8.53 17.43 -4.98
CA GLY A 116 -9.29 16.38 -4.29
C GLY A 116 -8.46 15.23 -3.72
N LEU A 117 -7.14 15.39 -3.58
CA LEU A 117 -6.27 14.41 -2.94
C LEU A 117 -6.29 14.57 -1.41
N HIS A 118 -6.06 13.48 -0.69
CA HIS A 118 -5.74 13.56 0.74
C HIS A 118 -4.44 14.35 0.92
N GLU A 119 -4.50 15.47 1.65
CA GLU A 119 -3.41 16.46 1.75
C GLU A 119 -2.07 15.80 2.16
N GLY A 120 -2.05 15.04 3.24
CA GLY A 120 -0.84 14.40 3.73
C GLY A 120 -0.27 13.35 2.75
N PHE A 121 -1.13 12.60 2.07
CA PHE A 121 -0.69 11.61 1.07
C PHE A 121 -0.15 12.30 -0.18
N ALA A 122 -0.80 13.38 -0.63
CA ALA A 122 -0.35 14.19 -1.75
C ALA A 122 1.04 14.78 -1.48
N GLU A 123 1.24 15.41 -0.33
CA GLU A 123 2.53 15.97 0.07
C GLU A 123 3.62 14.89 0.15
N ALA A 124 3.32 13.73 0.73
CA ALA A 124 4.28 12.64 0.83
C ALA A 124 4.67 12.10 -0.55
N ALA A 125 3.70 11.83 -1.43
CA ALA A 125 3.96 11.36 -2.79
C ALA A 125 4.72 12.39 -3.61
N GLN A 126 4.27 13.64 -3.64
CA GLN A 126 4.91 14.72 -4.38
C GLN A 126 6.36 14.96 -3.94
N SER A 127 6.66 14.83 -2.64
CA SER A 127 8.01 15.05 -2.12
C SER A 127 9.02 13.99 -2.61
N VAL A 128 8.60 12.77 -2.91
CA VAL A 128 9.46 11.70 -3.40
C VAL A 128 9.40 11.53 -4.92
N GLN A 129 8.36 12.06 -5.56
CA GLN A 129 8.11 11.89 -7.00
C GLN A 129 9.29 12.28 -7.90
N PRO A 130 10.04 13.39 -7.67
CA PRO A 130 11.21 13.71 -8.50
C PRO A 130 12.29 12.63 -8.48
N LYS A 131 12.51 11.96 -7.34
CA LYS A 131 13.46 10.84 -7.25
C LYS A 131 12.95 9.62 -8.00
N VAL A 132 11.66 9.30 -7.85
CA VAL A 132 11.02 8.21 -8.59
C VAL A 132 11.15 8.41 -10.09
N GLU A 133 10.82 9.60 -10.61
CA GLU A 133 10.94 9.91 -12.03
C GLU A 133 12.38 9.86 -12.54
N ASN A 134 13.33 10.39 -11.77
CA ASN A 134 14.74 10.31 -12.13
C ASN A 134 15.22 8.85 -12.20
N ALA A 135 14.79 7.99 -11.27
CA ALA A 135 15.10 6.57 -11.31
C ALA A 135 14.46 5.87 -12.52
N ILE A 136 13.23 6.20 -12.89
CA ILE A 136 12.59 5.69 -14.12
C ILE A 136 13.39 6.13 -15.36
N ARG A 137 13.79 7.41 -15.43
CA ARG A 137 14.56 7.96 -16.58
C ARG A 137 15.97 7.38 -16.68
N SER A 138 16.63 7.13 -15.54
CA SER A 138 17.98 6.52 -15.51
C SER A 138 17.97 5.06 -15.96
N GLY A 139 16.82 4.40 -15.86
CA GLY A 139 16.56 3.09 -16.44
C GLY A 139 16.18 3.21 -17.93
N ASN A 140 15.24 2.38 -18.35
CA ASN A 140 14.62 2.48 -19.67
C ASN A 140 13.20 3.02 -19.51
N ALA A 141 13.01 4.32 -19.75
CA ALA A 141 11.73 5.01 -19.61
C ALA A 141 10.59 4.44 -20.48
N LYS A 142 10.90 3.57 -21.44
CA LYS A 142 9.92 2.88 -22.31
C LYS A 142 9.50 1.52 -21.78
N GLN A 143 10.12 1.03 -20.72
CA GLN A 143 9.72 -0.25 -20.12
C GLN A 143 8.35 -0.12 -19.42
N PRO A 144 7.58 -1.21 -19.38
CA PRO A 144 6.37 -1.29 -18.55
C PRO A 144 6.62 -0.87 -17.10
N LEU A 145 5.80 0.04 -16.57
CA LEU A 145 5.91 0.53 -15.20
C LEU A 145 4.87 -0.13 -14.31
N PHE A 146 5.34 -0.74 -13.23
CA PHE A 146 4.50 -1.37 -12.23
C PHE A 146 4.66 -0.66 -10.89
N PHE A 147 3.53 -0.23 -10.32
CA PHE A 147 3.48 0.40 -9.00
C PHE A 147 2.88 -0.56 -7.98
N ALA A 148 3.41 -0.56 -6.77
CA ALA A 148 2.85 -1.33 -5.67
C ALA A 148 2.89 -0.58 -4.36
N GLY A 149 1.96 -0.94 -3.44
CA GLY A 149 2.02 -0.43 -2.08
C GLY A 149 1.07 -1.16 -1.13
N HIS A 150 1.50 -1.30 0.11
CA HIS A 150 0.69 -1.85 1.19
C HIS A 150 0.27 -0.73 2.13
N SER A 151 -0.97 -0.76 2.64
CA SER A 151 -1.46 0.22 3.60
C SER A 151 -1.45 1.65 3.02
N LEU A 152 -0.94 2.63 3.78
CA LEU A 152 -0.61 3.96 3.30
C LEU A 152 0.18 3.93 1.98
N GLY A 153 1.14 3.00 1.84
CA GLY A 153 1.92 2.85 0.61
C GLY A 153 1.06 2.58 -0.62
N GLY A 154 -0.13 1.98 -0.44
CA GLY A 154 -1.11 1.81 -1.51
C GLY A 154 -1.66 3.14 -2.02
N ALA A 155 -1.96 4.10 -1.13
CA ALA A 155 -2.37 5.45 -1.51
C ALA A 155 -1.22 6.20 -2.22
N LEU A 156 0.02 6.09 -1.70
CA LEU A 156 1.20 6.70 -2.31
C LEU A 156 1.49 6.13 -3.70
N ALA A 157 1.40 4.80 -3.87
CA ALA A 157 1.55 4.14 -5.16
C ALA A 157 0.52 4.63 -6.18
N THR A 158 -0.73 4.80 -5.76
CA THR A 158 -1.81 5.30 -6.60
C THR A 158 -1.55 6.75 -7.03
N ILE A 159 -1.19 7.64 -6.10
CA ILE A 159 -0.88 9.03 -6.42
C ILE A 159 0.37 9.13 -7.31
N SER A 160 1.43 8.41 -6.97
CA SER A 160 2.68 8.41 -7.74
C SER A 160 2.49 7.87 -9.16
N ALA A 161 1.63 6.87 -9.35
CA ALA A 161 1.28 6.36 -10.68
C ALA A 161 0.57 7.45 -11.53
N MET A 162 -0.37 8.20 -10.94
CA MET A 162 -1.01 9.33 -11.61
C MET A 162 0.01 10.40 -11.99
N LEU A 163 0.85 10.81 -11.06
CA LEU A 163 1.89 11.81 -11.32
C LEU A 163 2.88 11.36 -12.40
N ALA A 164 3.26 10.08 -12.41
CA ALA A 164 4.12 9.52 -13.46
C ALA A 164 3.43 9.56 -14.84
N GLN A 165 2.13 9.25 -14.90
CA GLN A 165 1.37 9.35 -16.15
C GLN A 165 1.26 10.79 -16.63
N ASP A 166 1.02 11.74 -15.73
CA ASP A 166 0.98 13.18 -16.04
C ASP A 166 2.35 13.69 -16.53
N ALA A 167 3.45 13.09 -16.05
CA ALA A 167 4.81 13.35 -16.51
C ALA A 167 5.16 12.65 -17.85
N GLY A 168 4.19 11.97 -18.49
CA GLY A 168 4.32 11.34 -19.80
C GLY A 168 4.87 9.90 -19.77
N PHE A 169 4.98 9.26 -18.60
CA PHE A 169 5.32 7.84 -18.52
C PHE A 169 4.07 6.97 -18.73
N GLN A 170 4.27 5.80 -19.32
CA GLN A 170 3.18 4.85 -19.49
C GLN A 170 3.12 3.89 -18.30
N VAL A 171 2.12 4.06 -17.43
CA VAL A 171 1.85 3.13 -16.33
C VAL A 171 1.17 1.88 -16.87
N THR A 172 1.73 0.71 -16.53
CA THR A 172 1.22 -0.59 -16.98
C THR A 172 0.24 -1.18 -15.98
N ALA A 173 0.58 -1.20 -14.69
CA ALA A 173 -0.33 -1.64 -13.66
C ALA A 173 0.03 -1.08 -12.27
N VAL A 174 -0.99 -0.99 -11.40
CA VAL A 174 -0.87 -0.59 -10.00
C VAL A 174 -1.50 -1.67 -9.12
N TYR A 175 -0.77 -2.16 -8.12
CA TYR A 175 -1.22 -3.17 -7.17
C TYR A 175 -1.21 -2.60 -5.76
N THR A 176 -2.36 -2.55 -5.10
CA THR A 176 -2.46 -2.09 -3.70
C THR A 176 -3.00 -3.18 -2.79
N TYR A 177 -2.45 -3.27 -1.58
CA TYR A 177 -2.80 -4.27 -0.58
C TYR A 177 -3.28 -3.53 0.68
N GLY A 178 -4.57 -3.61 0.97
CA GLY A 178 -5.17 -2.85 2.06
C GLY A 178 -4.92 -1.34 1.95
N GLY A 179 -4.90 -0.80 0.73
CA GLY A 179 -4.60 0.61 0.48
C GLY A 179 -5.69 1.54 1.00
N ALA A 180 -5.30 2.64 1.66
CA ALA A 180 -6.21 3.71 2.05
C ALA A 180 -6.76 4.47 0.82
N ARG A 181 -7.89 5.17 0.98
CA ARG A 181 -8.43 6.05 -0.06
C ARG A 181 -7.52 7.26 -0.25
N ALA A 182 -7.01 7.44 -1.47
CA ALA A 182 -6.04 8.49 -1.79
C ALA A 182 -6.66 9.87 -2.00
N GLY A 183 -7.97 9.94 -2.29
CA GLY A 183 -8.64 11.21 -2.55
C GLY A 183 -10.15 11.07 -2.76
N GLY A 184 -10.80 12.19 -3.07
CA GLY A 184 -12.23 12.29 -3.27
C GLY A 184 -12.66 12.14 -4.73
N ARG A 185 -13.89 12.59 -5.03
CA ARG A 185 -14.51 12.47 -6.37
C ARG A 185 -13.67 13.15 -7.46
N GLN A 186 -13.07 14.30 -7.17
CA GLN A 186 -12.24 15.01 -8.16
C GLN A 186 -10.99 14.18 -8.51
N PHE A 187 -10.30 13.64 -7.50
CA PHE A 187 -9.18 12.73 -7.71
C PHE A 187 -9.60 11.50 -8.52
N PHE A 188 -10.74 10.87 -8.17
CA PHE A 188 -11.28 9.74 -8.94
C PHE A 188 -11.46 10.07 -10.42
N ASN A 189 -11.98 11.26 -10.74
CA ASN A 189 -12.17 11.70 -12.13
C ASN A 189 -10.83 11.94 -12.83
N ASN A 190 -9.90 12.62 -12.18
CA ASN A 190 -8.57 12.96 -12.70
C ASN A 190 -7.70 11.73 -12.93
N TYR A 191 -7.83 10.69 -12.07
CA TYR A 191 -7.10 9.44 -12.22
C TYR A 191 -7.37 8.75 -13.57
N GLY A 192 -8.51 9.02 -14.15
CA GLY A 192 -8.88 8.61 -15.49
C GLY A 192 -9.22 7.11 -15.63
N PRO A 193 -9.97 6.75 -16.68
CA PRO A 193 -10.40 5.36 -16.87
C PRO A 193 -9.25 4.41 -17.17
N SER A 194 -8.24 4.82 -17.94
CA SER A 194 -7.10 3.95 -18.29
C SER A 194 -6.30 3.48 -17.07
N LEU A 195 -6.00 4.39 -16.14
CA LEU A 195 -5.35 4.01 -14.89
C LEU A 195 -6.26 3.18 -13.98
N ARG A 196 -7.56 3.52 -13.91
CA ARG A 196 -8.50 2.72 -13.13
C ARG A 196 -8.58 1.28 -13.61
N ASP A 197 -8.54 1.07 -14.92
CA ASP A 197 -8.63 -0.26 -15.52
C ASP A 197 -7.42 -1.14 -15.25
N CYS A 198 -6.24 -0.57 -15.03
CA CYS A 198 -5.02 -1.28 -14.69
C CYS A 198 -4.60 -1.14 -13.21
N THR A 199 -5.48 -0.62 -12.35
CA THR A 199 -5.26 -0.56 -10.89
C THR A 199 -6.05 -1.65 -10.20
N PHE A 200 -5.36 -2.49 -9.44
CA PHE A 200 -5.90 -3.65 -8.74
C PHE A 200 -5.76 -3.46 -7.22
N ARG A 201 -6.92 -3.41 -6.55
CA ARG A 201 -6.99 -3.21 -5.09
C ARG A 201 -7.31 -4.53 -4.41
N LEU A 202 -6.33 -5.12 -3.77
CA LEU A 202 -6.50 -6.34 -2.99
C LEU A 202 -6.87 -5.96 -1.56
N VAL A 203 -8.00 -6.49 -1.08
CA VAL A 203 -8.50 -6.29 0.27
C VAL A 203 -8.79 -7.65 0.90
N HIS A 204 -8.17 -7.93 2.05
CA HIS A 204 -8.33 -9.18 2.78
C HIS A 204 -9.24 -8.99 3.99
N GLY A 205 -10.20 -9.90 4.16
CA GLY A 205 -11.04 -10.00 5.34
C GLY A 205 -11.78 -8.70 5.67
N LYS A 206 -11.58 -8.24 6.90
CA LYS A 206 -12.13 -7.02 7.47
C LYS A 206 -11.08 -5.91 7.60
N ASP A 207 -10.09 -5.88 6.71
CA ASP A 207 -9.04 -4.87 6.72
C ASP A 207 -9.62 -3.46 6.84
N ILE A 208 -9.37 -2.80 7.99
CA ILE A 208 -9.92 -1.50 8.30
C ILE A 208 -9.32 -0.39 7.46
N VAL A 209 -8.04 -0.51 7.08
CA VAL A 209 -7.33 0.57 6.35
C VAL A 209 -7.91 0.76 4.95
N ALA A 210 -8.41 -0.30 4.33
CA ALA A 210 -9.14 -0.19 3.07
C ALA A 210 -10.46 0.59 3.18
N SER A 211 -10.94 0.88 4.40
CA SER A 211 -12.17 1.66 4.63
C SER A 211 -11.92 3.11 5.01
N VAL A 212 -10.66 3.57 5.08
CA VAL A 212 -10.31 4.92 5.54
C VAL A 212 -9.51 5.72 4.50
N PRO A 213 -9.64 7.06 4.51
CA PRO A 213 -10.72 7.82 5.13
C PRO A 213 -12.10 7.36 4.63
N PRO A 214 -13.17 7.50 5.44
CA PRO A 214 -14.49 7.01 5.04
C PRO A 214 -15.04 7.71 3.80
N SER A 215 -15.85 6.99 2.99
CA SER A 215 -16.44 7.53 1.75
C SER A 215 -17.46 8.63 2.03
N SER A 216 -18.13 8.57 3.18
CA SER A 216 -19.03 9.62 3.64
C SER A 216 -18.96 9.75 5.16
N ILE A 217 -18.91 10.97 5.65
CA ILE A 217 -19.06 11.26 7.09
C ILE A 217 -20.35 12.05 7.24
N GLY A 218 -21.32 11.48 7.95
CA GLY A 218 -22.58 12.19 8.24
C GLY A 218 -22.37 13.41 9.14
N GLY A 219 -23.22 14.45 9.01
CA GLY A 219 -23.23 15.63 9.85
C GLY A 219 -22.24 16.72 9.47
N VAL A 220 -22.08 17.71 10.36
CA VAL A 220 -21.24 18.90 10.15
C VAL A 220 -19.76 18.57 9.87
N PHE A 221 -19.26 17.46 10.38
CA PHE A 221 -17.88 17.00 10.12
C PHE A 221 -17.67 16.49 8.69
N GLY A 222 -18.69 15.89 8.07
CA GLY A 222 -18.59 15.41 6.69
C GLY A 222 -18.47 16.53 5.66
N SER A 223 -19.08 17.68 5.92
CA SER A 223 -18.94 18.87 5.06
C SER A 223 -17.55 19.51 5.09
N LEU A 224 -16.77 19.24 6.13
CA LEU A 224 -15.42 19.78 6.31
C LEU A 224 -14.32 18.88 5.75
N LEU A 225 -14.53 17.56 5.72
CA LEU A 225 -13.52 16.57 5.32
C LEU A 225 -13.69 16.10 3.88
N GLY A 226 -14.89 16.26 3.30
CA GLY A 226 -15.21 15.77 1.96
C GLY A 226 -15.45 14.26 1.89
N GLU A 227 -15.89 13.79 0.72
CA GLU A 227 -16.07 12.37 0.42
C GLU A 227 -14.79 11.79 -0.17
N PHE A 228 -14.37 10.60 0.28
CA PHE A 228 -13.22 9.88 -0.25
C PHE A 228 -13.67 8.68 -1.09
N HIS A 229 -13.00 8.45 -2.20
CA HIS A 229 -13.31 7.38 -3.14
C HIS A 229 -12.09 6.52 -3.44
N HIS A 230 -12.31 5.24 -3.64
CA HIS A 230 -11.30 4.37 -4.19
C HIS A 230 -11.20 4.53 -5.71
N VAL A 231 -10.01 4.26 -6.26
CA VAL A 231 -9.77 4.12 -7.70
C VAL A 231 -9.29 2.70 -7.99
N GLY A 232 -9.66 2.17 -9.15
CA GLY A 232 -9.25 0.82 -9.56
C GLY A 232 -10.26 -0.28 -9.17
N ARG A 233 -9.95 -1.50 -9.59
CA ARG A 233 -10.80 -2.69 -9.45
C ARG A 233 -10.61 -3.32 -8.08
N LEU A 234 -11.69 -3.59 -7.35
CA LEU A 234 -11.64 -4.29 -6.07
C LEU A 234 -11.52 -5.80 -6.27
N LEU A 235 -10.55 -6.40 -5.60
CA LEU A 235 -10.41 -7.84 -5.40
C LEU A 235 -10.52 -8.10 -3.90
N HIS A 236 -11.71 -8.46 -3.45
CA HIS A 236 -11.95 -8.78 -2.03
C HIS A 236 -11.76 -10.27 -1.80
N CYS A 237 -10.89 -10.61 -0.85
CA CYS A 237 -10.68 -11.96 -0.36
C CYS A 237 -11.30 -12.10 1.03
N PRO A 238 -12.39 -12.85 1.21
CA PRO A 238 -12.96 -13.08 2.53
C PRO A 238 -11.95 -13.69 3.50
N GLN A 239 -12.18 -13.52 4.81
CA GLN A 239 -11.37 -14.18 5.82
C GLN A 239 -11.28 -15.68 5.58
N HIS A 240 -10.12 -16.26 5.91
CA HIS A 240 -9.82 -17.69 5.73
C HIS A 240 -9.94 -18.21 4.29
N SER A 241 -9.96 -17.28 3.32
CA SER A 241 -9.96 -17.58 1.88
C SER A 241 -8.64 -17.16 1.24
N ILE A 242 -8.51 -17.47 -0.05
CA ILE A 242 -7.36 -17.10 -0.87
C ILE A 242 -7.79 -16.23 -2.04
N PHE A 243 -6.89 -15.36 -2.51
CA PHE A 243 -7.11 -14.64 -3.75
C PHE A 243 -7.07 -15.61 -4.93
N THR A 244 -8.00 -15.43 -5.84
CA THR A 244 -8.10 -16.19 -7.09
C THR A 244 -8.07 -15.24 -8.28
N GLU A 245 -7.85 -15.77 -9.48
CA GLU A 245 -7.97 -14.99 -10.71
C GLU A 245 -9.42 -14.47 -10.83
N PRO A 246 -9.63 -13.14 -10.88
CA PRO A 246 -10.97 -12.58 -10.86
C PRO A 246 -11.62 -12.63 -12.23
N ALA A 247 -12.95 -12.72 -12.24
CA ALA A 247 -13.70 -12.22 -13.37
C ALA A 247 -13.48 -10.69 -13.50
N PRO A 248 -13.41 -10.12 -14.71
CA PRO A 248 -13.22 -8.70 -14.89
C PRO A 248 -14.43 -7.92 -14.33
N THR A 249 -14.23 -7.25 -13.22
CA THR A 249 -15.22 -6.33 -12.63
C THR A 249 -14.75 -4.89 -12.85
N LYS A 250 -15.67 -4.00 -13.24
CA LYS A 250 -15.39 -2.56 -13.32
C LYS A 250 -15.64 -1.91 -11.96
N SER A 251 -14.73 -1.04 -11.52
CA SER A 251 -14.98 -0.16 -10.38
C SER A 251 -15.67 1.11 -10.87
N ASP A 252 -16.82 1.44 -10.29
CA ASP A 252 -17.54 2.70 -10.52
C ASP A 252 -17.22 3.77 -9.45
N GLY A 253 -16.38 3.42 -8.48
CA GLY A 253 -16.02 4.29 -7.36
C GLY A 253 -17.10 4.43 -6.29
N ASN A 254 -18.24 3.76 -6.43
CA ASN A 254 -19.39 3.80 -5.52
C ASN A 254 -19.50 2.51 -4.68
N GLU A 255 -18.38 1.95 -4.28
CA GLU A 255 -18.40 0.77 -3.41
C GLU A 255 -19.04 1.16 -2.06
N PRO A 256 -20.11 0.45 -1.65
CA PRO A 256 -20.78 0.75 -0.39
C PRO A 256 -19.80 0.57 0.77
N ASP A 257 -19.69 1.57 1.62
CA ASP A 257 -19.05 1.44 2.93
C ASP A 257 -19.95 0.57 3.82
N ASN A 258 -19.95 -0.73 3.61
CA ASN A 258 -20.62 -1.67 4.49
C ASN A 258 -20.04 -1.66 5.93
N PHE A 259 -19.06 -0.79 6.18
CA PHE A 259 -18.25 -0.75 7.39
C PHE A 259 -18.17 0.63 8.08
N LEU A 260 -18.94 1.65 7.70
CA LEU A 260 -18.77 2.98 8.30
C LEU A 260 -18.92 2.96 9.83
N GLY A 261 -19.92 2.28 10.35
CA GLY A 261 -20.09 2.07 11.79
C GLY A 261 -18.98 1.18 12.40
N ALA A 262 -18.55 0.16 11.64
CA ALA A 262 -17.46 -0.71 12.05
C ALA A 262 -16.09 -0.01 11.98
N ALA A 263 -15.86 0.90 11.04
CA ALA A 263 -14.62 1.66 10.91
C ALA A 263 -14.40 2.58 12.12
N ILE A 264 -15.42 3.32 12.56
CA ILE A 264 -15.32 4.19 13.74
C ILE A 264 -15.10 3.33 15.00
N ASN A 265 -15.85 2.24 15.16
CA ASN A 265 -15.67 1.34 16.30
C ASN A 265 -14.32 0.65 16.29
N ALA A 266 -13.81 0.25 15.13
CA ALA A 266 -12.49 -0.37 15.02
C ALA A 266 -11.35 0.62 15.30
N VAL A 267 -11.47 1.89 14.91
CA VAL A 267 -10.52 2.94 15.32
C VAL A 267 -10.56 3.12 16.85
N LEU A 268 -11.75 3.13 17.45
CA LEU A 268 -11.91 3.20 18.90
C LEU A 268 -11.35 1.93 19.58
N ASP A 269 -11.55 0.75 19.00
CA ASP A 269 -10.98 -0.52 19.46
C ASP A 269 -9.45 -0.51 19.38
N ILE A 270 -8.87 -0.04 18.30
CA ILE A 270 -7.42 0.14 18.15
C ILE A 270 -6.89 1.07 19.23
N VAL A 271 -7.56 2.20 19.48
CA VAL A 271 -7.20 3.15 20.53
C VAL A 271 -7.31 2.48 21.91
N GLY A 272 -8.39 1.69 22.15
CA GLY A 272 -8.58 0.93 23.38
C GLY A 272 -7.50 -0.13 23.61
N HIS A 273 -6.94 -0.73 22.55
CA HIS A 273 -5.89 -1.75 22.62
C HIS A 273 -4.46 -1.16 22.57
N MET A 274 -4.28 0.15 22.56
CA MET A 274 -2.96 0.80 22.57
C MET A 274 -2.00 0.31 23.68
N PRO A 275 -2.47 0.01 24.93
CA PRO A 275 -1.57 -0.55 25.93
C PRO A 275 -1.02 -1.92 25.53
N SER A 276 -1.86 -2.79 24.96
CA SER A 276 -1.46 -4.13 24.46
C SER A 276 -0.49 -4.05 23.30
N LEU A 277 -0.73 -3.13 22.35
CA LEU A 277 0.18 -2.86 21.22
C LEU A 277 1.56 -2.37 21.69
N LYS A 278 1.63 -1.57 22.76
CA LYS A 278 2.91 -1.15 23.37
C LYS A 278 3.66 -2.29 24.03
N ILE A 279 2.95 -3.28 24.55
CA ILE A 279 3.54 -4.50 25.10
C ILE A 279 4.13 -5.33 23.96
N LEU A 280 3.39 -5.57 22.88
CA LEU A 280 3.85 -6.28 21.69
C LEU A 280 5.11 -5.66 21.08
N GLN A 281 5.21 -4.32 21.06
CA GLN A 281 6.44 -3.64 20.57
C GLN A 281 7.71 -3.99 21.36
N ARG A 282 7.57 -4.44 22.62
CA ARG A 282 8.66 -4.75 23.55
C ARG A 282 8.97 -6.24 23.67
N MET A 283 8.12 -7.09 23.10
CA MET A 283 8.28 -8.55 23.18
C MET A 283 9.24 -9.02 22.08
N ASP A 284 10.00 -10.07 22.37
CA ASP A 284 10.77 -10.77 21.34
C ASP A 284 9.80 -11.61 20.50
N PRO A 285 9.68 -11.35 19.19
CA PRO A 285 8.73 -12.08 18.34
C PRO A 285 8.98 -13.59 18.29
N ARG A 286 10.19 -14.04 18.63
CA ARG A 286 10.57 -15.47 18.69
C ARG A 286 9.98 -16.19 19.88
N THR A 287 9.46 -15.47 20.87
CA THR A 287 8.86 -16.04 22.09
C THR A 287 7.33 -16.20 22.00
N LEU A 288 6.73 -15.80 20.88
CA LEU A 288 5.29 -15.81 20.66
C LEU A 288 4.93 -16.90 19.66
N ASP A 289 3.97 -17.77 20.00
CA ASP A 289 3.43 -18.78 19.07
C ASP A 289 2.80 -18.13 17.82
N ASP A 290 2.06 -17.06 17.99
CA ASP A 290 1.60 -16.15 16.92
C ASP A 290 1.35 -14.76 17.53
N PRO A 291 2.26 -13.79 17.33
CA PRO A 291 2.14 -12.45 17.90
C PRO A 291 0.95 -11.65 17.35
N THR A 292 0.26 -12.17 16.34
CA THR A 292 -0.87 -11.49 15.73
C THR A 292 -2.22 -11.88 16.35
N ASN A 293 -2.26 -12.95 17.16
CA ASN A 293 -3.51 -13.43 17.76
C ASN A 293 -4.13 -12.43 18.75
N ASP A 294 -3.31 -11.61 19.41
CA ASP A 294 -3.78 -10.57 20.34
C ASP A 294 -4.20 -9.26 19.65
N LEU A 295 -4.07 -9.18 18.32
CA LEU A 295 -4.51 -8.02 17.57
C LEU A 295 -6.01 -8.09 17.27
N PRO A 296 -6.73 -6.95 17.30
CA PRO A 296 -8.08 -6.88 16.75
C PRO A 296 -8.11 -7.43 15.33
N GLU A 297 -9.18 -8.15 14.99
CA GLU A 297 -9.34 -8.83 13.72
C GLU A 297 -9.06 -7.91 12.51
N GLN A 298 -9.58 -6.69 12.56
CA GLN A 298 -9.42 -5.69 11.49
C GLN A 298 -7.97 -5.24 11.29
N VAL A 299 -7.19 -5.22 12.37
CA VAL A 299 -5.74 -4.91 12.32
C VAL A 299 -4.97 -6.13 11.86
N ARG A 300 -5.34 -7.33 12.34
CA ARG A 300 -4.74 -8.60 11.95
C ARG A 300 -4.93 -8.86 10.44
N ASP A 301 -6.12 -8.58 9.91
CA ASP A 301 -6.40 -8.72 8.47
C ASP A 301 -5.61 -7.72 7.62
N HIS A 302 -5.16 -6.61 8.22
CA HIS A 302 -4.37 -5.57 7.56
C HIS A 302 -2.87 -5.88 7.46
N ILE A 303 -2.28 -6.65 8.38
CA ILE A 303 -0.83 -6.84 8.37
C ILE A 303 -0.36 -7.59 7.12
N PRO A 304 0.90 -7.35 6.63
CA PRO A 304 1.43 -8.01 5.44
C PRO A 304 1.33 -9.54 5.47
N ALA A 305 1.56 -10.17 6.63
CA ALA A 305 1.48 -11.62 6.80
C ALA A 305 0.12 -12.20 6.40
N SER A 306 -0.98 -11.49 6.64
CA SER A 306 -2.32 -11.91 6.23
C SER A 306 -2.50 -11.87 4.71
N TYR A 307 -1.94 -10.86 4.04
CA TYR A 307 -1.92 -10.77 2.58
C TYR A 307 -1.03 -11.86 1.96
N PHE A 308 0.14 -12.14 2.55
CA PHE A 308 0.99 -13.24 2.10
C PHE A 308 0.26 -14.57 2.16
N ARG A 309 -0.44 -14.84 3.27
CA ARG A 309 -1.24 -16.06 3.44
C ARG A 309 -2.36 -16.14 2.41
N ALA A 310 -3.12 -15.07 2.23
CA ALA A 310 -4.22 -14.98 1.27
C ALA A 310 -3.75 -15.12 -0.19
N LEU A 311 -2.54 -14.66 -0.50
CA LEU A 311 -1.89 -14.82 -1.80
C LEU A 311 -1.19 -16.18 -1.97
N GLN A 312 -1.35 -17.10 -1.03
CA GLN A 312 -0.70 -18.41 -1.03
C GLN A 312 0.84 -18.34 -1.07
N MET A 313 1.39 -17.37 -0.36
CA MET A 313 2.83 -17.13 -0.25
C MET A 313 3.24 -17.34 1.21
N PRO A 314 3.44 -18.56 1.68
CA PRO A 314 3.79 -18.80 3.07
C PRO A 314 5.12 -18.10 3.39
N LEU A 315 5.12 -17.36 4.47
CA LEU A 315 6.34 -16.88 5.11
C LEU A 315 6.94 -18.11 5.81
N ALA A 316 8.15 -18.48 5.42
CA ALA A 316 8.86 -19.64 5.96
C ALA A 316 9.18 -19.44 7.45
#